data_98b0e25eeed75b8c614c4bfce86415a2
#
_entry.id   98b0e25eeed75b8c614c4bfce86415a2
#
_cell.length_a   1.000
_cell.length_b   1.000
_cell.length_c   1.000
_cell.angle_alpha   90.00
_cell.angle_beta   90.00
_cell.angle_gamma   90.00
#
_symmetry.space_group_name_H-M   'P 1'
#
loop_
_entity.id
_entity.type
_entity.pdbx_description
1 polymer ?
#
loop_
_entity_poly.entity_id
_entity_poly.type
_entity_poly.pdbx_seq_one_letter_code
_entity_poly.pdbx_strand_id
1 'polypeptide(L)'
;WVREYFGFTEAMQQMMRYRIGTSNHWPNATIFWQIDQQQKVHTGKIMLYDYHTGHRVKDPYNHIAWVHKSENAKNFHLKQCLFGLHLLRPDTQIVAIVEAEKTAVVASIFFPGVLFLATGGLQNINAERCAPLKGHRVILFPDLGAEDKWREKAAKIPALKGCIISTWLANHASAIERENGLDLADYLEGLDARCMLRVEDYME
;
A
#
# COMPACT_ATOMS: atom_id res chain seq x y z
N TRP A 1 6.03 -15.74 -3.70
CA TRP A 1 5.23 -15.74 -2.48
C TRP A 1 3.76 -15.38 -2.73
N VAL A 2 3.41 -14.20 -3.20
CA VAL A 2 2.00 -13.81 -3.46
C VAL A 2 1.29 -14.83 -4.36
N ARG A 3 1.97 -15.32 -5.40
CA ARG A 3 1.43 -16.33 -6.32
C ARG A 3 1.18 -17.69 -5.69
N GLU A 4 2.05 -18.11 -4.78
CA GLU A 4 1.93 -19.40 -4.08
C GLU A 4 0.90 -19.34 -2.97
N TYR A 5 0.83 -18.19 -2.31
CA TYR A 5 -0.04 -18.01 -1.16
C TYR A 5 -1.51 -17.75 -1.55
N PHE A 6 -1.73 -16.86 -2.54
CA PHE A 6 -3.09 -16.40 -2.92
C PHE A 6 -3.63 -16.99 -4.23
N GLY A 7 -2.87 -17.89 -4.85
CA GLY A 7 -3.21 -18.41 -6.17
C GLY A 7 -2.58 -17.60 -7.31
N PHE A 8 -2.33 -18.30 -8.40
CA PHE A 8 -1.61 -17.72 -9.53
C PHE A 8 -2.41 -16.62 -10.23
N THR A 9 -3.71 -16.88 -10.44
CA THR A 9 -4.58 -15.99 -11.23
C THR A 9 -4.82 -14.68 -10.53
N GLU A 10 -5.24 -14.72 -9.26
CA GLU A 10 -5.56 -13.57 -8.43
C GLU A 10 -4.31 -12.69 -8.21
N ALA A 11 -3.20 -13.32 -7.86
CA ALA A 11 -1.93 -12.63 -7.69
C ALA A 11 -1.48 -11.94 -8.98
N MET A 12 -1.54 -12.64 -10.12
CA MET A 12 -1.14 -12.08 -11.41
C MET A 12 -2.04 -10.93 -11.84
N GLN A 13 -3.36 -11.03 -11.64
CA GLN A 13 -4.29 -9.95 -11.94
C GLN A 13 -3.92 -8.68 -11.17
N GLN A 14 -3.67 -8.78 -9.85
CA GLN A 14 -3.29 -7.62 -9.05
C GLN A 14 -1.90 -7.10 -9.41
N MET A 15 -0.92 -7.96 -9.65
CA MET A 15 0.41 -7.54 -10.09
C MET A 15 0.36 -6.75 -11.41
N MET A 16 -0.42 -7.22 -12.38
CA MET A 16 -0.63 -6.51 -13.64
C MET A 16 -1.41 -5.21 -13.44
N ARG A 17 -2.48 -5.23 -12.65
CA ARG A 17 -3.29 -4.04 -12.34
C ARG A 17 -2.44 -2.94 -11.72
N TYR A 18 -1.63 -3.27 -10.71
CA TYR A 18 -0.75 -2.32 -10.04
C TYR A 18 0.58 -2.09 -10.77
N ARG A 19 0.80 -2.73 -11.92
CA ARG A 19 2.02 -2.61 -12.73
C ARG A 19 3.27 -2.90 -11.92
N ILE A 20 3.26 -3.99 -11.15
CA ILE A 20 4.41 -4.42 -10.38
C ILE A 20 5.55 -4.79 -11.33
N GLY A 21 6.73 -4.24 -11.09
CA GLY A 21 7.93 -4.52 -11.86
C GLY A 21 8.93 -5.40 -11.11
N THR A 22 9.97 -5.80 -11.83
CA THR A 22 11.14 -6.48 -11.28
C THR A 22 12.38 -5.63 -11.49
N SER A 23 13.39 -5.79 -10.63
CA SER A 23 14.64 -5.05 -10.71
C SER A 23 15.84 -5.98 -10.58
N ASN A 24 16.89 -5.70 -11.33
CA ASN A 24 18.18 -6.37 -11.18
C ASN A 24 19.07 -5.71 -10.10
N HIS A 25 18.56 -4.74 -9.35
CA HIS A 25 19.29 -4.09 -8.25
C HIS A 25 19.70 -5.10 -7.18
N TRP A 26 18.79 -6.02 -6.86
CA TRP A 26 19.05 -7.28 -6.16
C TRP A 26 18.34 -8.40 -6.91
N PRO A 27 18.86 -9.63 -6.92
CA PRO A 27 18.17 -10.76 -7.53
C PRO A 27 16.73 -10.89 -6.99
N ASN A 28 15.76 -10.94 -7.90
CA ASN A 28 14.32 -11.05 -7.60
C ASN A 28 13.70 -9.85 -6.86
N ALA A 29 14.36 -8.69 -6.86
CA ALA A 29 13.77 -7.50 -6.27
C ALA A 29 12.51 -7.04 -7.00
N THR A 30 11.54 -6.55 -6.24
CA THR A 30 10.25 -6.04 -6.73
C THR A 30 10.32 -4.52 -6.86
N ILE A 31 9.72 -3.97 -7.93
CA ILE A 31 9.53 -2.52 -8.09
C ILE A 31 8.05 -2.18 -7.91
N PHE A 32 7.77 -1.27 -7.01
CA PHE A 32 6.48 -0.61 -6.84
C PHE A 32 6.53 0.76 -7.50
N TRP A 33 5.94 0.87 -8.69
CA TRP A 33 5.95 2.10 -9.46
C TRP A 33 4.96 3.12 -8.91
N GLN A 34 5.38 4.35 -8.74
CA GLN A 34 4.53 5.50 -8.48
C GLN A 34 4.11 6.11 -9.80
N ILE A 35 2.86 5.87 -10.19
CA ILE A 35 2.28 6.29 -11.46
C ILE A 35 1.04 7.14 -11.15
N ASP A 36 0.92 8.31 -11.74
CA ASP A 36 -0.21 9.20 -11.52
C ASP A 36 -1.44 8.88 -12.40
N GLN A 37 -2.51 9.62 -12.22
CA GLN A 37 -3.75 9.45 -12.98
C GLN A 37 -3.58 9.74 -14.49
N GLN A 38 -2.56 10.51 -14.89
CA GLN A 38 -2.17 10.77 -16.28
C GLN A 38 -1.25 9.69 -16.84
N GLN A 39 -1.06 8.58 -16.12
CA GLN A 39 -0.18 7.45 -16.49
C GLN A 39 1.30 7.81 -16.52
N LYS A 40 1.70 8.95 -15.93
CA LYS A 40 3.09 9.37 -15.85
C LYS A 40 3.78 8.64 -14.68
N VAL A 41 4.91 8.03 -14.98
CA VAL A 41 5.78 7.40 -13.97
C VAL A 41 6.62 8.48 -13.28
N HIS A 42 6.55 8.56 -11.97
CA HIS A 42 7.31 9.50 -11.14
C HIS A 42 8.59 8.88 -10.57
N THR A 43 8.49 7.66 -10.09
CA THR A 43 9.62 6.87 -9.58
C THR A 43 9.15 5.43 -9.31
N GLY A 44 10.07 4.57 -8.85
CA GLY A 44 9.78 3.23 -8.35
C GLY A 44 10.52 2.98 -7.06
N LYS A 45 9.86 2.36 -6.10
CA LYS A 45 10.46 1.86 -4.86
C LYS A 45 10.87 0.41 -5.09
N ILE A 46 12.16 0.13 -4.98
CA ILE A 46 12.74 -1.20 -5.16
C ILE A 46 12.83 -1.83 -3.78
N MET A 47 12.29 -3.03 -3.63
CA MET A 47 12.29 -3.77 -2.36
C MET A 47 12.62 -5.24 -2.60
N LEU A 48 13.35 -5.83 -1.66
CA LEU A 48 13.62 -7.26 -1.65
C LEU A 48 12.76 -7.93 -0.59
N TYR A 49 12.09 -9.00 -1.01
CA TYR A 49 11.28 -9.85 -0.14
C TYR A 49 11.86 -11.26 -0.11
N ASP A 50 11.80 -11.89 1.04
CA ASP A 50 12.06 -13.30 1.16
C ASP A 50 10.98 -14.08 0.42
N TYR A 51 11.41 -15.00 -0.43
CA TYR A 51 10.53 -15.75 -1.31
C TYR A 51 9.56 -16.67 -0.55
N HIS A 52 10.00 -17.22 0.56
CA HIS A 52 9.22 -18.19 1.34
C HIS A 52 8.23 -17.51 2.30
N THR A 53 8.66 -16.43 2.94
CA THR A 53 7.87 -15.77 3.99
C THR A 53 7.11 -14.55 3.52
N GLY A 54 7.45 -13.98 2.36
CA GLY A 54 6.88 -12.72 1.89
C GLY A 54 7.25 -11.50 2.73
N HIS A 55 8.11 -11.66 3.74
CA HIS A 55 8.58 -10.55 4.57
C HIS A 55 9.74 -9.81 3.89
N ARG A 56 9.90 -8.53 4.23
CA ARG A 56 11.02 -7.73 3.75
C ARG A 56 12.34 -8.28 4.26
N VAL A 57 13.33 -8.39 3.37
CA VAL A 57 14.71 -8.73 3.75
C VAL A 57 15.32 -7.51 4.44
N LYS A 58 15.67 -7.65 5.72
CA LYS A 58 16.21 -6.58 6.56
C LYS A 58 17.69 -6.82 6.97
N ASP A 59 18.20 -8.03 6.79
CA ASP A 59 19.56 -8.40 7.14
C ASP A 59 20.44 -8.53 5.88
N PRO A 60 21.67 -8.03 5.87
CA PRO A 60 22.36 -7.23 6.89
C PRO A 60 21.93 -5.76 6.95
N TYR A 61 21.05 -5.33 6.06
CA TYR A 61 20.46 -3.98 6.02
C TYR A 61 19.07 -4.03 5.35
N ASN A 62 18.30 -2.97 5.52
CA ASN A 62 17.01 -2.85 4.83
C ASN A 62 17.20 -2.74 3.30
N HIS A 63 16.75 -3.74 2.55
CA HIS A 63 16.85 -3.78 1.09
C HIS A 63 15.75 -2.90 0.46
N ILE A 64 15.94 -1.59 0.56
CA ILE A 64 15.06 -0.57 -0.02
C ILE A 64 15.91 0.38 -0.86
N ALA A 65 15.59 0.50 -2.13
CA ALA A 65 16.21 1.45 -3.05
C ALA A 65 15.14 2.18 -3.88
N TRP A 66 15.58 3.17 -4.66
CA TRP A 66 14.71 3.96 -5.50
C TRP A 66 15.28 4.06 -6.90
N VAL A 67 14.44 3.85 -7.91
CA VAL A 67 14.85 3.88 -9.32
C VAL A 67 15.54 5.20 -9.66
N HIS A 68 15.00 6.34 -9.25
CA HIS A 68 15.59 7.65 -9.53
C HIS A 68 16.99 7.87 -8.94
N LYS A 69 17.39 7.10 -7.92
CA LYS A 69 18.75 7.16 -7.34
C LYS A 69 19.74 6.33 -8.12
N SER A 70 19.30 5.24 -8.76
CA SER A 70 20.17 4.37 -9.56
C SER A 70 20.48 4.94 -10.94
N GLU A 71 19.58 5.75 -11.50
CA GLU A 71 19.67 6.28 -12.86
C GLU A 71 20.59 7.53 -12.98
N ASN A 72 21.14 8.05 -11.87
CA ASN A 72 21.96 9.27 -11.85
C ASN A 72 21.40 10.42 -12.74
N ALA A 73 20.08 10.53 -12.77
CA ALA A 73 19.38 11.45 -13.66
C ALA A 73 19.70 12.90 -13.29
N LYS A 74 20.64 13.50 -14.01
CA LYS A 74 20.93 14.93 -13.93
C LYS A 74 19.62 15.69 -14.24
N ASN A 75 19.27 16.65 -13.36
CA ASN A 75 18.04 17.45 -13.48
C ASN A 75 16.72 16.70 -13.22
N PHE A 76 16.75 15.58 -12.51
CA PHE A 76 15.52 14.89 -12.09
C PHE A 76 14.87 15.60 -10.89
N HIS A 77 13.66 16.11 -11.08
CA HIS A 77 12.85 16.69 -10.00
C HIS A 77 11.87 15.66 -9.48
N LEU A 78 12.16 15.11 -8.30
CA LEU A 78 11.34 14.09 -7.69
C LEU A 78 9.99 14.67 -7.26
N LYS A 79 8.91 14.21 -7.87
CA LYS A 79 7.54 14.48 -7.44
C LYS A 79 6.84 13.14 -7.22
N GLN A 80 6.72 12.71 -5.97
CA GLN A 80 6.13 11.43 -5.64
C GLN A 80 4.60 11.51 -5.56
N CYS A 81 3.93 10.41 -5.88
CA CYS A 81 2.49 10.22 -5.69
C CYS A 81 2.20 8.94 -4.90
N LEU A 82 0.94 8.71 -4.54
CA LEU A 82 0.54 7.45 -3.90
C LEU A 82 0.75 6.29 -4.87
N PHE A 83 1.21 5.17 -4.34
CA PHE A 83 1.24 3.93 -5.10
C PHE A 83 -0.19 3.51 -5.46
N GLY A 84 -0.41 3.04 -6.69
CA GLY A 84 -1.74 2.68 -7.19
C GLY A 84 -2.58 3.85 -7.70
N LEU A 85 -2.11 5.11 -7.62
CA LEU A 85 -2.89 6.30 -7.98
C LEU A 85 -3.38 6.29 -9.44
N HIS A 86 -2.66 5.63 -10.35
CA HIS A 86 -3.08 5.47 -11.76
C HIS A 86 -4.39 4.69 -11.94
N LEU A 87 -4.85 4.00 -10.89
CA LEU A 87 -6.10 3.25 -10.87
C LEU A 87 -7.30 4.10 -10.42
N LEU A 88 -7.05 5.28 -9.83
CA LEU A 88 -8.10 6.14 -9.34
C LEU A 88 -8.91 6.73 -10.51
N ARG A 89 -10.21 6.50 -10.49
CA ARG A 89 -11.18 6.96 -11.47
C ARG A 89 -12.20 7.90 -10.80
N PRO A 90 -12.88 8.78 -11.55
CA PRO A 90 -13.93 9.64 -10.99
C PRO A 90 -15.09 8.85 -10.36
N ASP A 91 -15.37 7.66 -10.86
CA ASP A 91 -16.42 6.75 -10.38
C ASP A 91 -15.95 5.78 -9.28
N THR A 92 -14.71 5.85 -8.82
CA THR A 92 -14.21 5.05 -7.71
C THR A 92 -15.00 5.36 -6.44
N GLN A 93 -15.74 4.37 -5.93
CA GLN A 93 -16.65 4.54 -4.80
C GLN A 93 -15.90 4.65 -3.46
N ILE A 94 -14.95 3.75 -3.24
CA ILE A 94 -14.20 3.67 -1.98
C ILE A 94 -12.72 3.59 -2.28
N VAL A 95 -11.95 4.43 -1.61
CA VAL A 95 -10.49 4.42 -1.63
C VAL A 95 -9.99 4.06 -0.24
N ALA A 96 -9.20 3.02 -0.14
CA ALA A 96 -8.50 2.64 1.08
C ALA A 96 -7.02 3.04 1.00
N ILE A 97 -6.46 3.57 2.08
CA ILE A 97 -5.04 3.92 2.16
C ILE A 97 -4.37 3.08 3.23
N VAL A 98 -3.29 2.43 2.86
CA VAL A 98 -2.39 1.66 3.73
C VAL A 98 -0.97 2.24 3.72
N GLU A 99 -0.11 1.78 4.61
CA GLU A 99 1.28 2.25 4.64
C GLU A 99 2.13 1.60 3.54
N ALA A 100 2.14 0.27 3.46
CA ALA A 100 3.01 -0.47 2.56
C ALA A 100 2.36 -0.82 1.22
N GLU A 101 3.17 -0.80 0.16
CA GLU A 101 2.75 -1.16 -1.19
C GLU A 101 2.30 -2.63 -1.29
N LYS A 102 3.01 -3.56 -0.60
CA LYS A 102 2.63 -4.98 -0.50
C LYS A 102 1.21 -5.11 0.05
N THR A 103 0.93 -4.40 1.13
CA THR A 103 -0.38 -4.41 1.80
C THR A 103 -1.50 -3.96 0.87
N ALA A 104 -1.29 -2.92 0.06
CA ALA A 104 -2.28 -2.48 -0.93
C ALA A 104 -2.58 -3.56 -1.97
N VAL A 105 -1.55 -4.27 -2.47
CA VAL A 105 -1.71 -5.35 -3.45
C VAL A 105 -2.44 -6.54 -2.85
N VAL A 106 -2.04 -6.98 -1.66
CA VAL A 106 -2.66 -8.11 -0.94
C VAL A 106 -4.12 -7.81 -0.61
N ALA A 107 -4.39 -6.66 0.00
CA ALA A 107 -5.76 -6.27 0.36
C ALA A 107 -6.69 -6.19 -0.84
N SER A 108 -6.20 -5.77 -2.01
CA SER A 108 -6.99 -5.71 -3.24
C SER A 108 -7.47 -7.08 -3.75
N ILE A 109 -6.89 -8.18 -3.26
CA ILE A 109 -7.38 -9.54 -3.55
C ILE A 109 -8.69 -9.81 -2.81
N PHE A 110 -8.76 -9.35 -1.56
CA PHE A 110 -9.85 -9.69 -0.65
C PHE A 110 -11.04 -8.72 -0.70
N PHE A 111 -10.81 -7.45 -1.07
CA PHE A 111 -11.83 -6.41 -1.04
C PHE A 111 -12.22 -5.95 -2.46
N PRO A 112 -13.08 -6.70 -3.17
CA PRO A 112 -13.54 -6.29 -4.49
C PRO A 112 -14.31 -4.96 -4.41
N GLY A 113 -14.09 -4.08 -5.37
CA GLY A 113 -14.74 -2.76 -5.39
C GLY A 113 -14.06 -1.68 -4.57
N VAL A 114 -13.02 -2.00 -3.79
CA VAL A 114 -12.19 -1.04 -3.08
C VAL A 114 -10.87 -0.80 -3.82
N LEU A 115 -10.52 0.46 -4.00
CA LEU A 115 -9.20 0.83 -4.50
C LEU A 115 -8.24 1.03 -3.34
N PHE A 116 -7.26 0.13 -3.20
CA PHE A 116 -6.19 0.29 -2.23
C PHE A 116 -5.04 1.11 -2.82
N LEU A 117 -4.61 2.13 -2.09
CA LEU A 117 -3.44 2.95 -2.38
C LEU A 117 -2.46 2.85 -1.23
N ALA A 118 -1.15 3.03 -1.50
CA ALA A 118 -0.17 3.06 -0.43
C ALA A 118 0.62 4.37 -0.39
N THR A 119 0.96 4.79 0.84
CA THR A 119 1.78 5.98 1.07
C THR A 119 3.28 5.69 0.91
N GLY A 120 3.69 4.42 1.06
CA GLY A 120 5.09 4.01 1.08
C GLY A 120 5.83 4.38 2.37
N GLY A 121 5.09 4.73 3.42
CA GLY A 121 5.56 5.08 4.75
C GLY A 121 4.71 6.19 5.37
N LEU A 122 4.54 6.16 6.69
CA LEU A 122 3.72 7.12 7.45
C LEU A 122 4.06 8.59 7.16
N GLN A 123 5.35 8.92 6.95
CA GLN A 123 5.76 10.30 6.69
C GLN A 123 5.29 10.82 5.33
N ASN A 124 4.88 9.94 4.46
CA ASN A 124 4.50 10.27 3.09
C ASN A 124 3.03 10.67 2.93
N ILE A 125 2.21 10.52 3.97
CA ILE A 125 0.84 11.05 3.95
C ILE A 125 0.91 12.58 4.14
N ASN A 126 0.56 13.31 3.08
CA ASN A 126 0.60 14.77 3.05
C ASN A 126 -0.43 15.34 2.07
N ALA A 127 -0.65 16.65 2.14
CA ALA A 127 -1.68 17.33 1.36
C ALA A 127 -1.48 17.20 -0.16
N GLU A 128 -0.24 17.28 -0.64
CA GLU A 128 0.06 17.20 -2.07
C GLU A 128 -0.28 15.81 -2.65
N ARG A 129 0.22 14.74 -1.99
CA ARG A 129 -0.03 13.38 -2.46
C ARG A 129 -1.47 12.94 -2.32
N CYS A 130 -2.19 13.45 -1.32
CA CYS A 130 -3.59 13.15 -1.09
C CYS A 130 -4.56 14.06 -1.86
N ALA A 131 -4.10 15.13 -2.50
CA ALA A 131 -4.96 16.05 -3.24
C ALA A 131 -5.89 15.37 -4.27
N PRO A 132 -5.45 14.32 -5.02
CA PRO A 132 -6.33 13.62 -5.96
C PRO A 132 -7.50 12.89 -5.30
N LEU A 133 -7.49 12.67 -3.99
CA LEU A 133 -8.53 11.94 -3.25
C LEU A 133 -9.73 12.82 -2.89
N LYS A 134 -9.67 14.11 -3.18
CA LYS A 134 -10.75 15.05 -2.86
C LYS A 134 -12.06 14.62 -3.53
N GLY A 135 -13.10 14.46 -2.73
CA GLY A 135 -14.43 14.05 -3.19
C GLY A 135 -14.69 12.55 -3.18
N HIS A 136 -13.67 11.72 -2.92
CA HIS A 136 -13.84 10.29 -2.74
C HIS A 136 -14.10 9.93 -1.27
N ARG A 137 -14.81 8.82 -1.05
CA ARG A 137 -14.91 8.22 0.29
C ARG A 137 -13.60 7.53 0.61
N VAL A 138 -12.87 8.03 1.61
CA VAL A 138 -11.55 7.53 1.98
C VAL A 138 -11.60 6.82 3.32
N ILE A 139 -10.96 5.65 3.38
CA ILE A 139 -10.73 4.88 4.61
C ILE A 139 -9.22 4.73 4.78
N LEU A 140 -8.72 5.04 5.96
CA LEU A 140 -7.31 4.84 6.32
C LEU A 140 -7.20 3.56 7.15
N PHE A 141 -6.26 2.69 6.79
CA PHE A 141 -5.92 1.48 7.52
C PHE A 141 -4.50 1.61 8.10
N PRO A 142 -4.36 2.19 9.28
CA PRO A 142 -3.07 2.28 9.96
C PRO A 142 -2.50 0.90 10.31
N ASP A 143 -1.18 0.77 10.27
CA ASP A 143 -0.51 -0.36 10.94
C ASP A 143 -0.75 -0.24 12.45
N LEU A 144 -0.71 -1.35 13.18
CA LEU A 144 -0.95 -1.38 14.62
C LEU A 144 -0.07 -0.38 15.38
N GLY A 145 -0.72 0.41 16.22
CA GLY A 145 -0.08 1.47 17.01
C GLY A 145 0.22 2.76 16.26
N ALA A 146 -0.22 2.89 15.01
CA ALA A 146 -0.07 4.10 14.22
C ALA A 146 -1.34 4.97 14.12
N GLU A 147 -2.48 4.54 14.71
CA GLU A 147 -3.80 5.13 14.53
C GLU A 147 -3.84 6.62 14.88
N ASP A 148 -3.29 7.00 16.02
CA ASP A 148 -3.30 8.39 16.46
C ASP A 148 -2.44 9.28 15.55
N LYS A 149 -1.29 8.77 15.13
CA LYS A 149 -0.40 9.52 14.19
C LYS A 149 -1.08 9.73 12.84
N TRP A 150 -1.83 8.73 12.36
CA TRP A 150 -2.61 8.85 11.12
C TRP A 150 -3.74 9.85 11.29
N ARG A 151 -4.45 9.82 12.43
CA ARG A 151 -5.52 10.76 12.78
C ARG A 151 -5.03 12.21 12.79
N GLU A 152 -3.92 12.46 13.45
CA GLU A 152 -3.32 13.81 13.50
C GLU A 152 -2.91 14.33 12.12
N LYS A 153 -2.33 13.46 11.27
CA LYS A 153 -1.94 13.84 9.91
C LYS A 153 -3.15 14.06 9.01
N ALA A 154 -4.12 13.16 9.03
CA ALA A 154 -5.33 13.27 8.22
C ALA A 154 -6.12 14.55 8.54
N ALA A 155 -6.20 14.94 9.80
CA ALA A 155 -6.89 16.17 10.22
C ALA A 155 -6.32 17.45 9.57
N LYS A 156 -5.04 17.42 9.16
CA LYS A 156 -4.34 18.55 8.52
C LYS A 156 -4.44 18.53 6.99
N ILE A 157 -5.05 17.50 6.40
CA ILE A 157 -5.10 17.29 4.96
C ILE A 157 -6.53 17.51 4.44
N PRO A 158 -6.79 18.60 3.70
CA PRO A 158 -8.14 18.95 3.27
C PRO A 158 -8.85 17.85 2.45
N ALA A 159 -8.09 17.10 1.64
CA ALA A 159 -8.62 16.02 0.83
C ALA A 159 -9.07 14.80 1.65
N LEU A 160 -8.63 14.69 2.91
CA LEU A 160 -9.00 13.61 3.84
C LEU A 160 -10.04 14.04 4.87
N LYS A 161 -10.63 15.24 4.71
CA LYS A 161 -11.67 15.71 5.62
C LYS A 161 -12.87 14.75 5.57
N GLY A 162 -13.21 14.18 6.74
CA GLY A 162 -14.30 13.21 6.88
C GLY A 162 -13.90 11.77 6.48
N CYS A 163 -12.60 11.48 6.29
CA CYS A 163 -12.15 10.13 6.12
C CYS A 163 -12.42 9.28 7.38
N ILE A 164 -12.59 8.00 7.18
CA ILE A 164 -12.70 7.02 8.25
C ILE A 164 -11.29 6.53 8.57
N ILE A 165 -10.97 6.40 9.86
CA ILE A 165 -9.74 5.76 10.31
C ILE A 165 -10.14 4.45 10.94
N SER A 166 -9.82 3.36 10.27
CA SER A 166 -10.11 2.02 10.77
C SER A 166 -9.36 1.78 12.07
N THR A 167 -10.06 1.31 13.07
CA THR A 167 -9.51 0.78 14.33
C THR A 167 -9.64 -0.73 14.41
N TRP A 168 -10.07 -1.35 13.30
CA TRP A 168 -10.35 -2.78 13.26
C TRP A 168 -9.16 -3.62 13.71
N LEU A 169 -7.96 -3.37 13.17
CA LEU A 169 -6.74 -4.06 13.59
C LEU A 169 -6.48 -3.86 15.09
N ALA A 170 -6.62 -2.62 15.57
CA ALA A 170 -6.42 -2.31 16.97
C ALA A 170 -7.42 -3.04 17.89
N ASN A 171 -8.65 -3.24 17.45
CA ASN A 171 -9.69 -3.90 18.23
C ASN A 171 -9.57 -5.43 18.26
N HIS A 172 -8.95 -6.02 17.23
CA HIS A 172 -8.85 -7.47 17.07
C HIS A 172 -7.45 -8.04 17.38
N ALA A 173 -6.44 -7.20 17.45
CA ALA A 173 -5.06 -7.64 17.68
C ALA A 173 -4.83 -8.13 19.10
N SER A 174 -4.11 -9.24 19.23
CA SER A 174 -3.52 -9.70 20.49
C SER A 174 -2.37 -8.77 20.95
N ALA A 175 -1.91 -8.95 22.19
CA ALA A 175 -0.77 -8.17 22.71
C ALA A 175 0.51 -8.40 21.89
N ILE A 176 0.77 -9.64 21.49
CA ILE A 176 1.96 -10.01 20.68
C ILE A 176 1.92 -9.36 19.30
N GLU A 177 0.76 -9.34 18.65
CA GLU A 177 0.58 -8.73 17.33
C GLU A 177 0.79 -7.22 17.39
N ARG A 178 0.35 -6.57 18.48
CA ARG A 178 0.60 -5.13 18.72
C ARG A 178 2.08 -4.83 18.88
N GLU A 179 2.82 -5.65 19.63
CA GLU A 179 4.27 -5.51 19.79
C GLU A 179 5.02 -5.67 18.46
N ASN A 180 4.54 -6.54 17.59
CA ASN A 180 5.12 -6.80 16.27
C ASN A 180 4.71 -5.76 15.23
N GLY A 181 3.71 -4.91 15.50
CA GLY A 181 3.24 -3.86 14.59
C GLY A 181 2.71 -4.42 13.28
N LEU A 182 1.85 -5.45 13.36
CA LEU A 182 1.25 -6.08 12.19
C LEU A 182 0.44 -5.07 11.37
N ASP A 183 0.41 -5.30 10.06
CA ASP A 183 -0.41 -4.54 9.12
C ASP A 183 -1.64 -5.35 8.65
N LEU A 184 -2.48 -4.75 7.81
CA LEU A 184 -3.66 -5.42 7.28
C LEU A 184 -3.32 -6.68 6.46
N ALA A 185 -2.20 -6.70 5.73
CA ALA A 185 -1.80 -7.87 4.95
C ALA A 185 -1.47 -9.07 5.82
N ASP A 186 -0.81 -8.85 6.96
CA ASP A 186 -0.46 -9.92 7.90
C ASP A 186 -1.71 -10.65 8.42
N TYR A 187 -2.83 -9.92 8.61
CA TYR A 187 -4.11 -10.54 8.94
C TYR A 187 -4.75 -11.31 7.79
N LEU A 188 -4.66 -10.75 6.60
CA LEU A 188 -5.27 -11.34 5.40
C LEU A 188 -4.51 -12.58 4.92
N GLU A 189 -3.23 -12.70 5.23
CA GLU A 189 -2.41 -13.86 4.89
C GLU A 189 -2.94 -15.17 5.48
N GLY A 190 -3.66 -15.12 6.60
CA GLY A 190 -4.31 -16.29 7.22
C GLY A 190 -5.63 -16.73 6.55
N LEU A 191 -6.14 -15.96 5.60
CA LEU A 191 -7.44 -16.21 4.99
C LEU A 191 -7.30 -16.90 3.62
N ASP A 192 -8.32 -17.69 3.25
CA ASP A 192 -8.44 -18.20 1.89
C ASP A 192 -8.67 -17.02 0.91
N ALA A 193 -7.87 -16.93 -0.14
CA ALA A 193 -7.98 -15.86 -1.14
C ALA A 193 -9.34 -15.81 -1.87
N ARG A 194 -10.14 -16.86 -1.75
CA ARG A 194 -11.53 -16.88 -2.25
C ARG A 194 -12.53 -16.19 -1.32
N CYS A 195 -12.12 -15.83 -0.10
CA CYS A 195 -12.92 -15.03 0.80
C CYS A 195 -13.03 -13.60 0.26
N MET A 196 -14.21 -13.24 -0.20
CA MET A 196 -14.53 -11.85 -0.55
C MET A 196 -14.99 -11.12 0.69
N LEU A 197 -14.23 -10.11 1.12
CA LEU A 197 -14.51 -9.34 2.32
C LEU A 197 -15.27 -8.06 1.99
N ARG A 198 -16.08 -7.61 2.91
CA ARG A 198 -16.76 -6.31 2.83
C ARG A 198 -15.96 -5.30 3.64
N VAL A 199 -15.59 -4.20 3.01
CA VAL A 199 -14.75 -3.18 3.68
C VAL A 199 -15.47 -2.53 4.87
N GLU A 200 -16.81 -2.52 4.85
CA GLU A 200 -17.63 -2.00 5.95
C GLU A 200 -17.37 -2.72 7.27
N ASP A 201 -17.08 -4.03 7.21
CA ASP A 201 -16.81 -4.86 8.39
C ASP A 201 -15.43 -4.55 9.01
N TYR A 202 -14.60 -3.76 8.32
CA TYR A 202 -13.23 -3.39 8.71
C TYR A 202 -13.08 -1.89 8.98
N MET A 203 -14.18 -1.16 9.09
CA MET A 203 -14.15 0.30 9.29
C MET A 203 -14.11 0.72 10.76
N GLU A 204 -14.51 -0.18 11.66
CA GLU A 204 -14.59 0.06 13.10
C GLU A 204 -13.27 -0.24 13.82
#